data_b8f188ee06b6259f95d153482bc9e91f
#
_entry.id   b8f188ee06b6259f95d153482bc9e91f
#
_cell.length_a   1.000
_cell.length_b   1.000
_cell.length_c   1.000
_cell.angle_alpha   90.00
_cell.angle_beta   90.00
_cell.angle_gamma   90.00
#
_symmetry.space_group_name_H-M   'P 1'
#
loop_
_entity.id
_entity.type
_entity.pdbx_description
1 polymer ?
#
loop_
_entity_poly.entity_id
_entity_poly.type
_entity_poly.pdbx_seq_one_letter_code
_entity_poly.pdbx_strand_id
1 'polypeptide(L)'
;MIKINNIETDIADHCNLSCKNCSHHSPYAVKGFYSIEDFKKDINTVSKSVNCNWFKLLGGEPLLNKTFYEYSKILKDSNICDKVALFTNGILLGKYKKELYKDFDCIVVSRYPGSENYKKLILKNIDDLKNYVKIIHNYYDEFEEQEFLQKNDNKKLVQDIYDRCKLRYECNTIYKGYFFKCIASQRKGDFLKSNGI
;
A
#
# COMPACT_ATOMS: atom_id res chain seq x y z
N MET A 1 -13.14 21.81 -2.45
CA MET A 1 -12.30 20.61 -2.60
C MET A 1 -11.41 20.50 -1.37
N ILE A 2 -11.43 19.35 -0.70
CA ILE A 2 -10.62 19.09 0.50
C ILE A 2 -9.25 18.58 0.03
N LYS A 3 -8.17 19.23 0.47
CA LYS A 3 -6.81 18.76 0.21
C LYS A 3 -6.27 18.01 1.41
N ILE A 4 -5.82 16.77 1.20
CA ILE A 4 -5.20 15.93 2.22
C ILE A 4 -3.77 15.53 1.80
N ASN A 5 -2.97 15.08 2.75
CA ASN A 5 -1.57 14.81 2.46
C ASN A 5 -1.41 13.54 1.61
N ASN A 6 -2.04 12.44 2.04
CA ASN A 6 -1.91 11.14 1.38
C ASN A 6 -3.26 10.46 1.21
N ILE A 7 -3.42 9.77 0.07
CA ILE A 7 -4.40 8.70 -0.14
C ILE A 7 -3.62 7.46 -0.55
N GLU A 8 -4.10 6.30 -0.16
CA GLU A 8 -3.50 5.03 -0.50
C GLU A 8 -4.55 4.00 -0.91
N THR A 9 -4.14 3.00 -1.68
CA THR A 9 -5.00 1.87 -2.04
C THR A 9 -4.19 0.61 -2.31
N ASP A 10 -4.77 -0.52 -1.96
CA ASP A 10 -4.24 -1.84 -2.31
C ASP A 10 -4.74 -2.26 -3.68
N ILE A 11 -3.84 -2.43 -4.64
CA ILE A 11 -4.16 -2.95 -5.98
C ILE A 11 -3.99 -4.47 -6.10
N ALA A 12 -3.43 -5.10 -5.06
CA ALA A 12 -3.34 -6.55 -4.90
C ALA A 12 -3.59 -6.90 -3.43
N ASP A 13 -4.49 -7.87 -3.18
CA ASP A 13 -4.86 -8.28 -1.82
C ASP A 13 -3.81 -9.17 -1.16
N HIS A 14 -3.10 -9.95 -1.96
CA HIS A 14 -2.11 -10.93 -1.52
C HIS A 14 -0.68 -10.50 -1.82
N CYS A 15 0.27 -11.18 -1.18
CA CYS A 15 1.70 -10.92 -1.32
C CYS A 15 2.46 -12.20 -1.69
N ASN A 16 3.64 -12.04 -2.27
CA ASN A 16 4.62 -13.11 -2.46
C ASN A 16 5.55 -13.30 -1.24
N LEU A 17 5.31 -12.54 -0.17
CA LEU A 17 5.92 -12.69 1.16
C LEU A 17 4.83 -12.97 2.20
N SER A 18 5.24 -13.60 3.32
CA SER A 18 4.39 -13.85 4.49
C SER A 18 5.01 -13.23 5.73
N CYS A 19 5.11 -11.89 5.73
CA CYS A 19 5.71 -11.14 6.83
C CYS A 19 4.89 -11.29 8.11
N LYS A 20 5.58 -11.56 9.23
CA LYS A 20 4.97 -11.52 10.56
C LYS A 20 4.49 -10.09 10.84
N ASN A 21 3.32 -9.94 11.46
CA ASN A 21 2.74 -8.62 11.80
C ASN A 21 2.56 -7.69 10.59
N CYS A 22 2.19 -8.24 9.42
CA CYS A 22 1.95 -7.44 8.22
C CYS A 22 0.78 -6.48 8.43
N SER A 23 1.00 -5.16 8.35
CA SER A 23 -0.02 -4.13 8.54
C SER A 23 -1.17 -4.19 7.52
N HIS A 24 -0.94 -4.83 6.37
CA HIS A 24 -1.95 -5.07 5.34
C HIS A 24 -2.71 -6.39 5.53
N HIS A 25 -2.36 -7.20 6.53
CA HIS A 25 -2.91 -8.55 6.76
C HIS A 25 -2.87 -9.45 5.52
N SER A 26 -1.95 -9.22 4.60
CA SER A 26 -1.86 -9.94 3.32
C SER A 26 -1.70 -11.45 3.44
N PRO A 27 -1.05 -12.03 4.47
CA PRO A 27 -1.01 -13.48 4.66
C PRO A 27 -2.39 -14.12 4.90
N TYR A 28 -3.36 -13.35 5.37
CA TYR A 28 -4.73 -13.80 5.70
C TYR A 28 -5.73 -13.42 4.60
N ALA A 29 -5.32 -12.61 3.63
CA ALA A 29 -6.21 -12.10 2.60
C ALA A 29 -6.58 -13.17 1.57
N VAL A 30 -7.84 -13.16 1.15
CA VAL A 30 -8.25 -13.90 -0.05
C VAL A 30 -7.54 -13.29 -1.25
N LYS A 31 -6.92 -14.16 -2.08
CA LYS A 31 -6.20 -13.70 -3.26
C LYS A 31 -7.13 -12.97 -4.22
N GLY A 32 -6.78 -11.76 -4.59
CA GLY A 32 -7.55 -10.91 -5.49
C GLY A 32 -6.78 -9.68 -5.90
N PHE A 33 -7.41 -8.90 -6.78
CA PHE A 33 -6.95 -7.62 -7.23
C PHE A 33 -8.09 -6.61 -7.18
N TYR A 34 -7.78 -5.35 -7.05
CA TYR A 34 -8.76 -4.30 -7.30
C TYR A 34 -9.00 -4.25 -8.80
N SER A 35 -10.26 -4.31 -9.28
CA SER A 35 -10.50 -4.21 -10.71
C SER A 35 -10.21 -2.79 -11.21
N ILE A 36 -9.75 -2.66 -12.45
CA ILE A 36 -9.50 -1.35 -13.07
C ILE A 36 -10.79 -0.53 -13.16
N GLU A 37 -11.91 -1.18 -13.47
CA GLU A 37 -13.23 -0.57 -13.59
C GLU A 37 -13.70 0.03 -12.27
N ASP A 38 -13.62 -0.76 -11.18
CA ASP A 38 -14.03 -0.28 -9.85
C ASP A 38 -13.09 0.81 -9.35
N PHE A 39 -11.78 0.65 -9.53
CA PHE A 39 -10.80 1.67 -9.18
C PHE A 39 -11.10 2.98 -9.90
N LYS A 40 -11.31 2.95 -11.22
CA LYS A 40 -11.64 4.14 -12.01
C LYS A 40 -12.92 4.81 -11.53
N LYS A 41 -13.95 4.02 -11.19
CA LYS A 41 -15.21 4.53 -10.63
C LYS A 41 -14.99 5.24 -9.30
N ASP A 42 -14.21 4.64 -8.40
CA ASP A 42 -13.94 5.20 -7.09
C ASP A 42 -13.11 6.50 -7.20
N ILE A 43 -12.07 6.50 -8.04
CA ILE A 43 -11.27 7.70 -8.29
C ILE A 43 -12.12 8.83 -8.88
N ASN A 44 -12.96 8.55 -9.89
CA ASN A 44 -13.84 9.54 -10.46
C ASN A 44 -14.87 10.10 -9.47
N THR A 45 -15.25 9.31 -8.47
CA THR A 45 -16.17 9.76 -7.43
C THR A 45 -15.46 10.66 -6.40
N VAL A 46 -14.32 10.22 -5.91
CA VAL A 46 -13.58 10.91 -4.85
C VAL A 46 -12.93 12.21 -5.34
N SER A 47 -12.40 12.22 -6.56
CA SER A 47 -11.73 13.40 -7.15
C SER A 47 -12.63 14.63 -7.30
N LYS A 48 -13.96 14.46 -7.23
CA LYS A 48 -14.92 15.58 -7.24
C LYS A 48 -14.86 16.42 -5.96
N SER A 49 -14.40 15.86 -4.86
CA SER A 49 -14.44 16.52 -3.54
C SER A 49 -13.10 16.55 -2.81
N VAL A 50 -12.20 15.64 -3.16
CA VAL A 50 -10.92 15.45 -2.46
C VAL A 50 -9.78 15.40 -3.47
N ASN A 51 -8.65 16.04 -3.13
CA ASN A 51 -7.36 15.81 -3.77
C ASN A 51 -6.26 15.60 -2.71
N CYS A 52 -5.11 15.08 -3.12
CA CYS A 52 -4.00 14.81 -2.23
C CYS A 52 -2.65 15.18 -2.84
N ASN A 53 -1.64 15.36 -1.98
CA ASN A 53 -0.28 15.57 -2.45
C ASN A 53 0.29 14.26 -3.03
N TRP A 54 0.04 13.14 -2.36
CA TRP A 54 0.52 11.83 -2.77
C TRP A 54 -0.59 10.80 -2.84
N PHE A 55 -0.64 10.06 -3.94
CA PHE A 55 -1.42 8.83 -4.02
C PHE A 55 -0.47 7.63 -4.04
N LYS A 56 -0.64 6.74 -3.06
CA LYS A 56 0.23 5.57 -2.88
C LYS A 56 -0.47 4.32 -3.40
N LEU A 57 0.09 3.66 -4.37
CA LEU A 57 -0.33 2.34 -4.83
C LEU A 57 0.45 1.28 -4.06
N LEU A 58 -0.27 0.47 -3.29
CA LEU A 58 0.26 -0.56 -2.43
C LEU A 58 -0.50 -1.88 -2.63
N GLY A 59 -0.47 -2.70 -1.61
CA GLY A 59 -1.19 -3.96 -1.53
C GLY A 59 -0.48 -4.91 -0.60
N GLY A 60 -0.72 -6.20 -0.78
CA GLY A 60 0.25 -7.18 -0.36
C GLY A 60 1.55 -6.96 -1.13
N GLU A 61 1.53 -7.32 -2.42
CA GLU A 61 2.57 -6.91 -3.35
C GLU A 61 1.92 -6.41 -4.65
N PRO A 62 1.97 -5.10 -4.94
CA PRO A 62 1.28 -4.51 -6.10
C PRO A 62 1.79 -5.05 -7.43
N LEU A 63 3.05 -5.46 -7.53
CA LEU A 63 3.62 -6.03 -8.75
C LEU A 63 3.18 -7.47 -9.06
N LEU A 64 2.34 -8.08 -8.23
CA LEU A 64 1.58 -9.29 -8.60
C LEU A 64 0.44 -8.95 -9.55
N ASN A 65 -0.07 -7.73 -9.50
CA ASN A 65 -1.04 -7.22 -10.45
C ASN A 65 -0.32 -6.78 -11.74
N LYS A 66 -0.53 -7.54 -12.82
CA LYS A 66 0.17 -7.32 -14.10
C LYS A 66 -0.19 -5.99 -14.76
N THR A 67 -1.31 -5.38 -14.39
CA THR A 67 -1.79 -4.09 -14.91
C THR A 67 -1.50 -2.92 -13.95
N PHE A 68 -0.57 -3.07 -13.02
CA PHE A 68 -0.24 -2.06 -11.99
C PHE A 68 0.00 -0.65 -12.56
N TYR A 69 0.53 -0.55 -13.77
CA TYR A 69 0.80 0.71 -14.47
C TYR A 69 -0.48 1.44 -14.95
N GLU A 70 -1.58 0.72 -15.15
CA GLU A 70 -2.85 1.34 -15.56
C GLU A 70 -3.44 2.17 -14.42
N TYR A 71 -3.24 1.77 -13.17
CA TYR A 71 -3.67 2.54 -12.00
C TYR A 71 -2.95 3.88 -11.91
N SER A 72 -1.64 3.93 -12.15
CA SER A 72 -0.90 5.20 -12.15
C SER A 72 -1.38 6.14 -13.25
N LYS A 73 -1.68 5.61 -14.44
CA LYS A 73 -2.25 6.39 -15.54
C LYS A 73 -3.62 6.99 -15.17
N ILE A 74 -4.54 6.18 -14.61
CA ILE A 74 -5.85 6.67 -14.15
C ILE A 74 -5.70 7.81 -13.13
N LEU A 75 -4.75 7.68 -12.19
CA LEU A 75 -4.49 8.72 -11.20
C LEU A 75 -3.99 10.02 -11.83
N LYS A 76 -3.06 9.94 -12.79
CA LYS A 76 -2.57 11.11 -13.53
C LYS A 76 -3.68 11.79 -14.34
N ASP A 77 -4.52 11.01 -15.01
CA ASP A 77 -5.62 11.53 -15.83
C ASP A 77 -6.74 12.17 -14.98
N SER A 78 -6.90 11.74 -13.70
CA SER A 78 -7.99 12.20 -12.82
C SER A 78 -7.71 13.50 -12.07
N ASN A 79 -6.47 13.96 -12.03
CA ASN A 79 -6.00 15.10 -11.22
C ASN A 79 -6.31 14.97 -9.71
N ILE A 80 -6.54 13.76 -9.18
CA ILE A 80 -6.83 13.53 -7.76
C ILE A 80 -5.59 13.74 -6.88
N CYS A 81 -4.40 13.68 -7.46
CA CYS A 81 -3.14 13.81 -6.73
C CYS A 81 -2.09 14.57 -7.51
N ASP A 82 -1.16 15.21 -6.78
CA ASP A 82 0.00 15.86 -7.38
C ASP A 82 1.04 14.81 -7.82
N LYS A 83 1.19 13.71 -7.06
CA LYS A 83 2.21 12.69 -7.27
C LYS A 83 1.69 11.28 -6.99
N VAL A 84 2.23 10.31 -7.74
CA VAL A 84 1.91 8.87 -7.61
C VAL A 84 3.15 8.12 -7.16
N ALA A 85 3.03 7.31 -6.11
CA ALA A 85 4.09 6.46 -5.59
C ALA A 85 3.67 4.98 -5.64
N LEU A 86 4.60 4.10 -6.02
CA LEU A 86 4.45 2.65 -5.94
C LEU A 86 5.24 2.14 -4.74
N PHE A 87 4.59 1.39 -3.84
CA PHE A 87 5.23 0.75 -2.69
C PHE A 87 5.35 -0.75 -2.94
N THR A 88 6.56 -1.31 -2.94
CA THR A 88 6.82 -2.71 -3.28
C THR A 88 7.92 -3.30 -2.40
N ASN A 89 7.92 -4.62 -2.25
CA ASN A 89 9.03 -5.35 -1.62
C ASN A 89 10.25 -5.50 -2.56
N GLY A 90 10.14 -5.06 -3.81
CA GLY A 90 11.24 -5.01 -4.76
C GLY A 90 11.59 -6.30 -5.51
N ILE A 91 11.03 -7.44 -5.11
CA ILE A 91 11.37 -8.75 -5.71
C ILE A 91 11.00 -8.81 -7.19
N LEU A 92 9.86 -8.23 -7.55
CA LEU A 92 9.31 -8.32 -8.91
C LEU A 92 9.65 -7.12 -9.80
N LEU A 93 10.40 -6.12 -9.32
CA LEU A 93 10.73 -4.92 -10.09
C LEU A 93 11.39 -5.25 -11.44
N GLY A 94 12.36 -6.15 -11.46
CA GLY A 94 13.05 -6.56 -12.69
C GLY A 94 12.23 -7.48 -13.62
N LYS A 95 11.01 -7.86 -13.24
CA LYS A 95 10.13 -8.71 -14.06
C LYS A 95 9.46 -7.94 -15.19
N TYR A 96 9.33 -6.63 -15.04
CA TYR A 96 8.60 -5.77 -15.96
C TYR A 96 9.54 -4.83 -16.71
N LYS A 97 9.12 -4.45 -17.93
CA LYS A 97 9.82 -3.45 -18.71
C LYS A 97 9.81 -2.10 -17.98
N LYS A 98 10.93 -1.40 -17.98
CA LYS A 98 11.13 -0.12 -17.26
C LYS A 98 10.16 0.98 -17.70
N GLU A 99 9.72 0.95 -18.96
CA GLU A 99 8.76 1.92 -19.50
C GLU A 99 7.41 1.89 -18.81
N LEU A 100 7.03 0.76 -18.14
CA LEU A 100 5.80 0.65 -17.38
C LEU A 100 5.83 1.44 -16.05
N TYR A 101 7.00 1.91 -15.63
CA TYR A 101 7.15 2.71 -14.40
C TYR A 101 7.15 4.21 -14.65
N LYS A 102 7.02 4.68 -15.91
CA LYS A 102 7.16 6.09 -16.31
C LYS A 102 6.17 7.05 -15.66
N ASP A 103 4.95 6.56 -15.30
CA ASP A 103 3.89 7.38 -14.71
C ASP A 103 3.98 7.47 -13.17
N PHE A 104 4.98 6.81 -12.57
CA PHE A 104 5.27 6.94 -11.14
C PHE A 104 6.29 8.05 -10.89
N ASP A 105 6.00 8.92 -9.91
CA ASP A 105 6.95 9.95 -9.47
C ASP A 105 8.05 9.34 -8.59
N CYS A 106 7.75 8.25 -7.90
CA CYS A 106 8.75 7.44 -7.20
C CYS A 106 8.29 6.00 -6.97
N ILE A 107 9.27 5.12 -6.76
CA ILE A 107 9.07 3.77 -6.24
C ILE A 107 9.69 3.70 -4.85
N VAL A 108 8.90 3.35 -3.86
CA VAL A 108 9.35 3.12 -2.48
C VAL A 108 9.57 1.62 -2.31
N VAL A 109 10.81 1.23 -2.11
CA VAL A 109 11.19 -0.18 -1.93
C VAL A 109 11.30 -0.48 -0.44
N SER A 110 10.38 -1.30 0.06
CA SER A 110 10.38 -1.79 1.43
C SER A 110 11.40 -2.92 1.57
N ARG A 111 12.48 -2.64 2.30
CA ARG A 111 13.61 -3.55 2.53
C ARG A 111 13.39 -4.29 3.84
N TYR A 112 12.92 -5.52 3.76
CA TYR A 112 12.68 -6.38 4.91
C TYR A 112 13.92 -7.22 5.25
N PRO A 113 14.05 -7.73 6.50
CA PRO A 113 15.07 -8.72 6.85
C PRO A 113 14.97 -9.93 5.91
N GLY A 114 16.10 -10.40 5.43
CA GLY A 114 16.12 -11.52 4.48
C GLY A 114 17.53 -12.01 4.18
N SER A 115 17.61 -13.07 3.38
CA SER A 115 18.88 -13.67 2.97
C SER A 115 19.70 -12.70 2.09
N GLU A 116 21.00 -12.94 2.01
CA GLU A 116 21.88 -12.17 1.14
C GLU A 116 21.47 -12.27 -0.34
N ASN A 117 20.92 -13.40 -0.78
CA ASN A 117 20.41 -13.56 -2.14
C ASN A 117 19.20 -12.66 -2.40
N TYR A 118 18.30 -12.55 -1.43
CA TYR A 118 17.16 -11.62 -1.48
C TYR A 118 17.64 -10.17 -1.58
N LYS A 119 18.59 -9.75 -0.74
CA LYS A 119 19.16 -8.40 -0.76
C LYS A 119 19.84 -8.08 -2.10
N LYS A 120 20.65 -9.01 -2.63
CA LYS A 120 21.33 -8.88 -3.94
C LYS A 120 20.33 -8.74 -5.08
N LEU A 121 19.25 -9.56 -5.08
CA LEU A 121 18.19 -9.48 -6.10
C LEU A 121 17.54 -8.09 -6.13
N ILE A 122 17.16 -7.56 -4.95
CA ILE A 122 16.54 -6.23 -4.87
C ILE A 122 17.50 -5.16 -5.36
N LEU A 123 18.76 -5.19 -4.95
CA LEU A 123 19.76 -4.20 -5.39
C LEU A 123 19.93 -4.20 -6.91
N LYS A 124 20.03 -5.39 -7.52
CA LYS A 124 20.08 -5.52 -8.98
C LYS A 124 18.86 -4.90 -9.65
N ASN A 125 17.65 -5.24 -9.18
CA ASN A 125 16.41 -4.71 -9.74
C ASN A 125 16.32 -3.18 -9.64
N ILE A 126 16.84 -2.60 -8.56
CA ILE A 126 16.88 -1.15 -8.36
C ILE A 126 17.89 -0.50 -9.31
N ASP A 127 19.07 -1.09 -9.47
CA ASP A 127 20.11 -0.55 -10.37
C ASP A 127 19.60 -0.43 -11.81
N ASP A 128 18.79 -1.37 -12.26
CA ASP A 128 18.19 -1.35 -13.59
C ASP A 128 17.15 -0.22 -13.77
N LEU A 129 16.57 0.30 -12.67
CA LEU A 129 15.48 1.28 -12.70
C LEU A 129 15.86 2.69 -12.24
N LYS A 130 16.94 2.88 -11.48
CA LYS A 130 17.29 4.16 -10.82
C LYS A 130 17.43 5.36 -11.76
N ASN A 131 17.74 5.12 -13.05
CA ASN A 131 17.84 6.17 -14.07
C ASN A 131 16.50 6.49 -14.76
N TYR A 132 15.43 5.75 -14.45
CA TYR A 132 14.10 5.92 -15.05
C TYR A 132 13.09 6.53 -14.11
N VAL A 133 13.16 6.16 -12.83
CA VAL A 133 12.24 6.61 -11.81
C VAL A 133 12.99 6.79 -10.50
N LYS A 134 12.58 7.77 -9.70
CA LYS A 134 13.14 7.99 -8.36
C LYS A 134 12.89 6.78 -7.47
N ILE A 135 13.95 6.22 -6.89
CA ILE A 135 13.86 5.12 -5.91
C ILE A 135 14.05 5.67 -4.51
N ILE A 136 13.18 5.27 -3.60
CA ILE A 136 13.26 5.58 -2.16
C ILE A 136 13.34 4.24 -1.42
N HIS A 137 14.22 4.13 -0.44
CA HIS A 137 14.39 2.93 0.36
C HIS A 137 13.77 3.11 1.74
N ASN A 138 12.87 2.21 2.11
CA ASN A 138 12.41 2.05 3.48
C ASN A 138 13.03 0.78 4.06
N TYR A 139 13.78 0.92 5.15
CA TYR A 139 14.42 -0.20 5.84
C TYR A 139 13.59 -0.58 7.05
N TYR A 140 13.36 -1.88 7.21
CA TYR A 140 12.66 -2.46 8.35
C TYR A 140 13.54 -3.56 8.95
N ASP A 141 13.92 -3.41 10.19
CA ASP A 141 14.66 -4.43 10.93
C ASP A 141 13.71 -5.49 11.50
N GLU A 142 12.50 -5.04 11.87
CA GLU A 142 11.43 -5.88 12.39
C GLU A 142 10.05 -5.29 12.05
N PHE A 143 9.00 -6.09 12.24
CA PHE A 143 7.61 -5.62 12.15
C PHE A 143 7.05 -5.45 13.55
N GLU A 144 6.64 -4.25 13.88
CA GLU A 144 5.92 -3.96 15.12
C GLU A 144 4.56 -4.66 15.13
N GLU A 145 4.17 -5.23 16.25
CA GLU A 145 2.84 -5.76 16.45
C GLU A 145 1.84 -4.61 16.59
N GLN A 146 0.95 -4.50 15.62
CA GLN A 146 -0.04 -3.40 15.55
C GLN A 146 -1.42 -3.81 16.05
N GLU A 147 -1.63 -5.10 16.33
CA GLU A 147 -2.93 -5.68 16.60
C GLU A 147 -2.94 -6.48 17.90
N PHE A 148 -3.93 -6.21 18.74
CA PHE A 148 -4.24 -6.99 19.91
C PHE A 148 -5.50 -7.79 19.66
N LEU A 149 -5.46 -9.11 19.88
CA LEU A 149 -6.62 -10.00 19.73
C LEU A 149 -7.60 -9.89 20.88
N GLN A 150 -7.15 -9.37 22.03
CA GLN A 150 -8.00 -9.20 23.20
C GLN A 150 -8.74 -7.86 23.17
N LYS A 151 -10.06 -7.92 23.48
CA LYS A 151 -10.85 -6.71 23.65
C LYS A 151 -10.33 -5.88 24.83
N ASN A 152 -10.18 -4.60 24.63
CA ASN A 152 -9.83 -3.66 25.66
C ASN A 152 -11.02 -2.75 25.98
N ASP A 153 -11.61 -2.91 27.16
CA ASP A 153 -12.75 -2.11 27.61
C ASP A 153 -12.36 -0.77 28.26
N ASN A 154 -11.07 -0.50 28.41
CA ASN A 154 -10.57 0.79 28.90
C ASN A 154 -10.68 1.85 27.78
N LYS A 155 -11.82 2.51 27.69
CA LYS A 155 -12.10 3.53 26.66
C LYS A 155 -11.08 4.66 26.65
N LYS A 156 -10.56 5.06 27.82
CA LYS A 156 -9.54 6.12 27.90
C LYS A 156 -8.24 5.65 27.25
N LEU A 157 -7.76 4.45 27.55
CA LEU A 157 -6.57 3.90 26.94
C LEU A 157 -6.72 3.76 25.43
N VAL A 158 -7.87 3.25 24.96
CA VAL A 158 -8.17 3.13 23.51
C VAL A 158 -8.13 4.50 22.84
N GLN A 159 -8.71 5.53 23.47
CA GLN A 159 -8.68 6.89 22.95
C GLN A 159 -7.25 7.45 22.93
N ASP A 160 -6.48 7.27 24.02
CA ASP A 160 -5.08 7.71 24.10
C ASP A 160 -4.20 7.04 23.00
N ILE A 161 -4.39 5.76 22.74
CA ILE A 161 -3.70 5.02 21.66
C ILE A 161 -4.05 5.65 20.31
N TYR A 162 -5.34 5.86 20.04
CA TYR A 162 -5.80 6.50 18.80
C TYR A 162 -5.21 7.91 18.63
N ASP A 163 -5.21 8.71 19.70
CA ASP A 163 -4.72 10.09 19.66
C ASP A 163 -3.21 10.19 19.42
N ARG A 164 -2.44 9.20 19.87
CA ARG A 164 -0.99 9.10 19.66
C ARG A 164 -0.61 8.45 18.34
N CYS A 165 -1.55 7.86 17.62
CA CYS A 165 -1.26 7.19 16.35
C CYS A 165 -0.79 8.23 15.31
N LYS A 166 0.50 8.21 14.97
CA LYS A 166 1.09 9.11 13.97
C LYS A 166 0.49 8.88 12.58
N LEU A 167 0.05 7.66 12.28
CA LEU A 167 -0.49 7.28 10.97
C LEU A 167 -1.94 7.72 10.76
N ARG A 168 -2.68 8.12 11.81
CA ARG A 168 -4.12 8.48 11.70
C ARG A 168 -4.42 9.60 10.69
N TYR A 169 -3.44 10.45 10.39
CA TYR A 169 -3.57 11.55 9.43
C TYR A 169 -3.00 11.20 8.05
N GLU A 170 -2.27 10.10 7.93
CA GLU A 170 -1.55 9.71 6.72
C GLU A 170 -2.10 8.46 6.03
N CYS A 171 -2.81 7.59 6.77
CA CYS A 171 -3.35 6.34 6.25
C CYS A 171 -4.81 6.49 5.82
N ASN A 172 -5.06 7.29 4.78
CA ASN A 172 -6.40 7.42 4.19
C ASN A 172 -6.51 6.46 3.02
N THR A 173 -7.23 5.36 3.20
CA THR A 173 -7.32 4.27 2.22
C THR A 173 -8.66 4.32 1.49
N ILE A 174 -8.62 4.25 0.16
CA ILE A 174 -9.80 4.02 -0.67
C ILE A 174 -9.69 2.61 -1.24
N TYR A 175 -10.74 1.81 -1.06
CA TYR A 175 -10.75 0.45 -1.58
C TYR A 175 -12.16 -0.06 -1.79
N LYS A 176 -12.47 -0.45 -3.04
CA LYS A 176 -13.75 -1.07 -3.44
C LYS A 176 -14.99 -0.32 -2.92
N GLY A 177 -15.04 1.00 -3.12
CA GLY A 177 -16.16 1.86 -2.74
C GLY A 177 -16.17 2.30 -1.27
N TYR A 178 -15.18 1.92 -0.47
CA TYR A 178 -15.09 2.28 0.93
C TYR A 178 -13.90 3.19 1.22
N PHE A 179 -14.04 4.00 2.25
CA PHE A 179 -12.98 4.81 2.82
C PHE A 179 -12.60 4.30 4.20
N PHE A 180 -11.32 4.02 4.42
CA PHE A 180 -10.78 3.57 5.69
C PHE A 180 -9.76 4.57 6.21
N LYS A 181 -9.78 4.85 7.52
CA LYS A 181 -8.76 5.70 8.17
C LYS A 181 -7.47 4.97 8.49
N CYS A 182 -7.43 3.66 8.32
CA CYS A 182 -6.26 2.85 8.55
C CYS A 182 -6.28 1.65 7.61
N ILE A 183 -5.17 1.37 6.95
CA ILE A 183 -5.05 0.26 6.01
C ILE A 183 -5.30 -1.10 6.70
N ALA A 184 -4.86 -1.26 7.95
CA ALA A 184 -5.11 -2.47 8.72
C ALA A 184 -6.61 -2.77 8.90
N SER A 185 -7.47 -1.75 8.94
CA SER A 185 -8.92 -1.94 9.10
C SER A 185 -9.59 -2.54 7.86
N GLN A 186 -8.97 -2.44 6.68
CA GLN A 186 -9.50 -2.96 5.42
C GLN A 186 -9.70 -4.48 5.44
N ARG A 187 -8.77 -5.22 6.07
CA ARG A 187 -8.79 -6.70 6.15
C ARG A 187 -8.89 -7.23 7.58
N LYS A 188 -9.36 -6.40 8.49
CA LYS A 188 -9.52 -6.79 9.91
C LYS A 188 -10.41 -8.02 10.07
N GLY A 189 -11.49 -8.10 9.30
CA GLY A 189 -12.40 -9.25 9.32
C GLY A 189 -11.72 -10.57 8.92
N ASP A 190 -10.88 -10.56 7.89
CA ASP A 190 -10.14 -11.75 7.44
C ASP A 190 -9.11 -12.18 8.48
N PHE A 191 -8.41 -11.21 9.07
CA PHE A 191 -7.46 -11.43 10.16
C PHE A 191 -8.14 -12.03 11.40
N LEU A 192 -9.28 -11.48 11.84
CA LEU A 192 -10.00 -11.99 13.01
C LEU A 192 -10.52 -13.42 12.77
N LYS A 193 -11.15 -13.69 11.63
CA LYS A 193 -11.61 -15.03 11.25
C LYS A 193 -10.49 -16.06 11.24
N SER A 194 -9.30 -15.69 10.73
CA SER A 194 -8.14 -16.59 10.70
C SER A 194 -7.58 -16.92 12.09
N ASN A 195 -7.90 -16.10 13.10
CA ASN A 195 -7.53 -16.30 14.50
C ASN A 195 -8.69 -16.81 15.36
N GLY A 196 -9.80 -17.26 14.75
CA GLY A 196 -10.93 -17.86 15.45
C GLY A 196 -11.82 -16.89 16.25
N ILE A 197 -11.82 -15.61 15.85
CA ILE A 197 -12.58 -14.53 16.49
C ILE A 197 -13.69 -14.01 15.58
#